data_27877a19c6d9e72a984f3eced10fb3f4
#
_entry.id   27877a19c6d9e72a984f3eced10fb3f4
#
_cell.length_a   1.000
_cell.length_b   1.000
_cell.length_c   1.000
_cell.angle_alpha   90.00
_cell.angle_beta   90.00
_cell.angle_gamma   90.00
#
_symmetry.space_group_name_H-M   'P 1'
#
loop_
_entity.id
_entity.type
_entity.pdbx_description
1 polymer ?
#
loop_
_entity_poly.entity_id
_entity_poly.type
_entity_poly.pdbx_seq_one_letter_code
_entity_poly.pdbx_strand_id
1 'polypeptide(L)'
;GSPVTQEEYNKIVETQLTELWSNYGKLFEIWFDGGVLSQQNGGADILTLIQRLQPNSIAFQGPYGYPNLIRWVGNEEGNSPYPCWATADATTSADGVQKIKGLYGNPHGNYWCPGEADFTLRRNDSFQGGWFWRANEDHLIFSTDELLLKYETSVGRNTNMLLGLVIDKNGLVPDADVK
;
A
#
# COMPACT_ATOMS: atom_id res chain seq x y z
N GLY A 1 -7.80 31.03 6.30
CA GLY A 1 -8.80 30.52 5.38
C GLY A 1 -9.90 29.81 6.13
N SER A 2 -11.11 29.78 5.62
CA SER A 2 -12.18 28.96 6.18
C SER A 2 -11.80 27.49 6.08
N PRO A 3 -12.10 26.67 7.07
CA PRO A 3 -11.86 25.25 6.98
C PRO A 3 -12.68 24.66 5.82
N VAL A 4 -12.08 23.78 5.04
CA VAL A 4 -12.76 23.03 3.96
C VAL A 4 -13.76 22.08 4.63
N THR A 5 -14.98 22.05 4.15
CA THR A 5 -15.99 21.08 4.62
C THR A 5 -15.67 19.68 4.14
N GLN A 6 -16.20 18.65 4.80
CA GLN A 6 -16.00 17.26 4.37
C GLN A 6 -16.52 17.03 2.94
N GLU A 7 -17.63 17.65 2.57
CA GLU A 7 -18.18 17.54 1.22
C GLU A 7 -17.25 18.16 0.16
N GLU A 8 -16.68 19.34 0.43
CA GLU A 8 -15.71 19.97 -0.46
C GLU A 8 -14.44 19.13 -0.57
N TYR A 9 -13.96 18.58 0.55
CA TYR A 9 -12.81 17.68 0.56
C TYR A 9 -13.06 16.41 -0.27
N ASN A 10 -14.23 15.78 -0.13
CA ASN A 10 -14.60 14.62 -0.94
C ASN A 10 -14.58 14.93 -2.44
N LYS A 11 -15.09 16.09 -2.85
CA LYS A 11 -15.04 16.53 -4.27
C LYS A 11 -13.60 16.70 -4.77
N ILE A 12 -12.72 17.24 -3.93
CA ILE A 12 -11.28 17.36 -4.26
C ILE A 12 -10.70 15.96 -4.46
N VAL A 13 -10.93 15.04 -3.51
CA VAL A 13 -10.44 13.65 -3.59
C VAL A 13 -10.95 12.96 -4.86
N GLU A 14 -12.25 13.00 -5.13
CA GLU A 14 -12.87 12.40 -6.33
C GLU A 14 -12.27 12.96 -7.63
N THR A 15 -12.05 14.28 -7.68
CA THR A 15 -11.44 14.93 -8.84
C THR A 15 -10.02 14.45 -9.05
N GLN A 16 -9.18 14.51 -8.02
CA GLN A 16 -7.77 14.08 -8.09
C GLN A 16 -7.64 12.60 -8.47
N LEU A 17 -8.42 11.73 -7.84
CA LEU A 17 -8.40 10.30 -8.15
C LEU A 17 -8.92 10.03 -9.57
N THR A 18 -9.93 10.77 -10.04
CA THR A 18 -10.40 10.65 -11.42
C THR A 18 -9.29 11.02 -12.41
N GLU A 19 -8.57 12.10 -12.17
CA GLU A 19 -7.45 12.50 -13.01
C GLU A 19 -6.33 11.45 -13.02
N LEU A 20 -5.91 10.98 -11.83
CA LEU A 20 -4.86 9.98 -11.67
C LEU A 20 -5.23 8.63 -12.31
N TRP A 21 -6.48 8.20 -12.18
CA TRP A 21 -6.91 6.89 -12.63
C TRP A 21 -7.40 6.86 -14.08
N SER A 22 -7.59 8.01 -14.72
CA SER A 22 -8.04 8.11 -16.13
C SER A 22 -6.92 8.49 -17.10
N ASN A 23 -5.91 9.24 -16.66
CA ASN A 23 -4.96 9.90 -17.56
C ASN A 23 -3.66 9.12 -17.80
N TYR A 24 -3.38 8.08 -17.02
CA TYR A 24 -2.10 7.37 -17.02
C TYR A 24 -2.22 5.89 -17.43
N GLY A 25 -3.37 5.49 -17.96
CA GLY A 25 -3.62 4.11 -18.39
C GLY A 25 -3.97 3.17 -17.25
N LYS A 26 -3.73 1.87 -17.48
CA LYS A 26 -4.02 0.81 -16.48
C LYS A 26 -2.96 0.82 -15.39
N LEU A 27 -3.41 0.92 -14.14
CA LEU A 27 -2.56 0.82 -12.96
C LEU A 27 -2.51 -0.64 -12.50
N PHE A 28 -1.32 -1.12 -12.14
CA PHE A 28 -1.16 -2.44 -11.56
C PHE A 28 -1.67 -2.45 -10.12
N GLU A 29 -1.26 -1.46 -9.33
CA GLU A 29 -1.60 -1.32 -7.93
C GLU A 29 -1.90 0.13 -7.57
N ILE A 30 -2.84 0.31 -6.63
CA ILE A 30 -3.19 1.58 -6.01
C ILE A 30 -3.00 1.43 -4.51
N TRP A 31 -2.19 2.30 -3.94
CA TRP A 31 -1.79 2.24 -2.54
C TRP A 31 -2.52 3.30 -1.71
N PHE A 32 -3.30 2.86 -0.72
CA PHE A 32 -4.01 3.75 0.20
C PHE A 32 -3.28 3.75 1.55
N ASP A 33 -2.33 4.66 1.71
CA ASP A 33 -1.61 4.84 2.96
C ASP A 33 -2.56 5.29 4.08
N GLY A 34 -2.64 4.46 5.15
CA GLY A 34 -3.62 4.67 6.22
C GLY A 34 -5.06 4.24 5.88
N GLY A 35 -5.30 3.70 4.69
CA GLY A 35 -6.60 3.20 4.25
C GLY A 35 -7.52 4.30 3.69
N VAL A 36 -8.80 4.00 3.59
CA VAL A 36 -9.83 4.86 3.01
C VAL A 36 -10.89 5.20 4.05
N LEU A 37 -11.21 6.49 4.20
CA LEU A 37 -12.40 6.88 4.98
C LEU A 37 -13.64 6.33 4.28
N SER A 38 -14.40 5.50 4.98
CA SER A 38 -15.60 4.88 4.41
C SER A 38 -16.67 5.92 4.11
N GLN A 39 -17.48 5.66 3.08
CA GLN A 39 -18.64 6.50 2.74
C GLN A 39 -19.63 6.59 3.90
N GLN A 40 -19.79 5.53 4.69
CA GLN A 40 -20.62 5.51 5.90
C GLN A 40 -20.15 6.53 6.97
N ASN A 41 -18.85 6.84 6.97
CA ASN A 41 -18.24 7.84 7.85
C ASN A 41 -18.05 9.21 7.17
N GLY A 42 -18.74 9.45 6.06
CA GLY A 42 -18.72 10.72 5.33
C GLY A 42 -17.58 10.84 4.31
N GLY A 43 -16.85 9.77 4.02
CA GLY A 43 -15.84 9.75 2.96
C GLY A 43 -16.44 9.76 1.55
N ALA A 44 -15.60 9.99 0.55
CA ALA A 44 -15.95 9.89 -0.86
C ALA A 44 -16.29 8.43 -1.25
N ASP A 45 -17.05 8.23 -2.33
CA ASP A 45 -17.36 6.89 -2.85
C ASP A 45 -16.20 6.32 -3.69
N ILE A 46 -15.14 5.98 -2.99
CA ILE A 46 -13.91 5.44 -3.60
C ILE A 46 -14.15 4.06 -4.22
N LEU A 47 -15.04 3.26 -3.63
CA LEU A 47 -15.35 1.93 -4.15
C LEU A 47 -15.94 1.99 -5.56
N THR A 48 -16.95 2.79 -5.78
CA THR A 48 -17.56 2.98 -7.11
C THR A 48 -16.54 3.58 -8.09
N LEU A 49 -15.72 4.52 -7.63
CA LEU A 49 -14.75 5.19 -8.46
C LEU A 49 -13.66 4.22 -8.97
N ILE A 50 -13.06 3.42 -8.08
CA ILE A 50 -12.02 2.46 -8.45
C ILE A 50 -12.57 1.34 -9.35
N GLN A 51 -13.76 0.83 -9.05
CA GLN A 51 -14.43 -0.19 -9.88
C GLN A 51 -14.70 0.31 -11.30
N ARG A 52 -15.01 1.57 -11.47
CA ARG A 52 -15.28 2.18 -12.78
C ARG A 52 -14.00 2.46 -13.56
N LEU A 53 -12.98 3.01 -12.92
CA LEU A 53 -11.79 3.54 -13.60
C LEU A 53 -10.64 2.54 -13.65
N GLN A 54 -10.48 1.70 -12.63
CA GLN A 54 -9.37 0.75 -12.51
C GLN A 54 -9.85 -0.62 -11.98
N PRO A 55 -10.80 -1.30 -12.66
CA PRO A 55 -11.47 -2.50 -12.16
C PRO A 55 -10.54 -3.70 -11.96
N ASN A 56 -9.36 -3.69 -12.55
CA ASN A 56 -8.41 -4.80 -12.51
C ASN A 56 -7.15 -4.49 -11.68
N SER A 57 -7.03 -3.30 -11.10
CA SER A 57 -5.89 -2.98 -10.26
C SER A 57 -5.97 -3.74 -8.92
N ILE A 58 -4.83 -3.93 -8.29
CA ILE A 58 -4.74 -4.33 -6.88
C ILE A 58 -4.94 -3.06 -6.04
N ALA A 59 -5.58 -3.18 -4.88
CA ALA A 59 -5.75 -2.06 -3.96
C ALA A 59 -5.20 -2.41 -2.57
N PHE A 60 -4.06 -1.84 -2.24
CA PHE A 60 -3.49 -1.93 -0.89
C PHE A 60 -4.31 -1.09 0.08
N GLN A 61 -4.84 -1.72 1.13
CA GLN A 61 -5.72 -1.09 2.12
C GLN A 61 -6.89 -0.30 1.49
N GLY A 62 -7.37 -0.76 0.33
CA GLY A 62 -8.46 -0.11 -0.42
C GLY A 62 -9.83 -0.27 0.24
N PRO A 63 -10.88 0.29 -0.41
CA PRO A 63 -12.23 0.26 0.13
C PRO A 63 -12.76 -1.17 0.22
N TYR A 64 -13.40 -1.50 1.35
CA TYR A 64 -14.03 -2.81 1.52
C TYR A 64 -15.09 -3.08 0.43
N GLY A 65 -15.12 -4.33 -0.07
CA GLY A 65 -15.98 -4.73 -1.18
C GLY A 65 -15.29 -4.63 -2.55
N TYR A 66 -14.10 -4.07 -2.63
CA TYR A 66 -13.29 -4.16 -3.84
C TYR A 66 -12.67 -5.57 -3.93
N PRO A 67 -12.77 -6.28 -5.08
CA PRO A 67 -12.42 -7.71 -5.14
C PRO A 67 -10.92 -8.00 -5.05
N ASN A 68 -10.07 -7.05 -5.41
CA ASN A 68 -8.62 -7.23 -5.50
C ASN A 68 -7.89 -6.52 -4.33
N LEU A 69 -8.40 -6.66 -3.11
CA LEU A 69 -7.75 -6.08 -1.93
C LEU A 69 -6.54 -6.87 -1.50
N ILE A 70 -5.52 -6.16 -1.07
CA ILE A 70 -4.41 -6.68 -0.29
C ILE A 70 -4.28 -5.91 1.02
N ARG A 71 -3.70 -6.55 2.02
CA ARG A 71 -3.55 -5.99 3.37
C ARG A 71 -2.09 -5.76 3.71
N TRP A 72 -1.82 -4.82 4.58
CA TRP A 72 -0.51 -4.59 5.13
C TRP A 72 -0.12 -5.67 6.14
N VAL A 73 1.14 -6.11 6.15
CA VAL A 73 1.68 -7.05 7.14
C VAL A 73 2.09 -6.39 8.46
N GLY A 74 1.96 -5.07 8.59
CA GLY A 74 2.09 -4.34 9.85
C GLY A 74 3.49 -3.84 10.18
N ASN A 75 4.43 -3.90 9.25
CA ASN A 75 5.76 -3.31 9.39
C ASN A 75 6.34 -2.93 8.02
N GLU A 76 7.31 -2.01 8.02
CA GLU A 76 8.04 -1.55 6.83
C GLU A 76 9.44 -2.19 6.76
N GLU A 77 9.55 -3.47 7.12
CA GLU A 77 10.83 -4.17 7.22
C GLU A 77 11.02 -5.24 6.13
N GLY A 78 10.04 -5.43 5.24
CA GLY A 78 10.07 -6.52 4.27
C GLY A 78 10.02 -7.90 4.92
N ASN A 79 9.38 -8.01 6.07
CA ASN A 79 9.34 -9.22 6.88
C ASN A 79 7.89 -9.59 7.23
N SER A 80 7.40 -10.64 6.63
CA SER A 80 6.06 -11.15 6.90
C SER A 80 6.03 -12.06 8.11
N PRO A 81 4.92 -12.09 8.85
CA PRO A 81 4.74 -13.07 9.93
C PRO A 81 4.79 -14.50 9.39
N TYR A 82 5.07 -15.46 10.28
CA TYR A 82 5.05 -16.88 9.93
C TYR A 82 4.22 -17.66 10.96
N PRO A 83 3.21 -18.42 10.53
CA PRO A 83 2.72 -18.53 9.14
C PRO A 83 1.97 -17.27 8.66
N CYS A 84 1.87 -17.07 7.35
CA CYS A 84 1.10 -16.00 6.73
C CYS A 84 0.14 -16.58 5.69
N TRP A 85 -1.15 -16.22 5.80
CA TRP A 85 -2.22 -16.76 4.98
C TRP A 85 -2.77 -15.69 4.03
N ALA A 86 -3.08 -16.09 2.79
CA ALA A 86 -3.67 -15.19 1.80
C ALA A 86 -5.18 -14.94 2.03
N THR A 87 -5.82 -15.78 2.82
CA THR A 87 -7.19 -15.55 3.30
C THR A 87 -7.18 -14.85 4.65
N ALA A 88 -8.23 -14.10 4.94
CA ALA A 88 -8.39 -13.33 6.16
C ALA A 88 -9.87 -13.25 6.58
N ASP A 89 -10.13 -12.77 7.78
CA ASP A 89 -11.48 -12.50 8.23
C ASP A 89 -11.86 -11.06 7.93
N ALA A 90 -13.05 -10.88 7.38
CA ALA A 90 -13.70 -9.59 7.35
C ALA A 90 -14.46 -9.39 8.67
N THR A 91 -14.24 -8.26 9.31
CA THR A 91 -14.94 -7.88 10.55
C THR A 91 -15.70 -6.58 10.34
N THR A 92 -16.84 -6.46 11.01
CA THR A 92 -17.59 -5.21 11.04
C THR A 92 -17.34 -4.54 12.39
N SER A 93 -16.83 -3.33 12.39
CA SER A 93 -16.66 -2.52 13.59
C SER A 93 -18.01 -2.04 14.13
N ALA A 94 -18.02 -1.51 15.37
CA ALA A 94 -19.26 -1.07 16.03
C ALA A 94 -20.01 0.04 15.26
N ASP A 95 -19.30 0.83 14.45
CA ASP A 95 -19.82 1.86 13.57
C ASP A 95 -20.29 1.32 12.19
N GLY A 96 -20.33 0.00 12.01
CA GLY A 96 -20.77 -0.65 10.78
C GLY A 96 -19.71 -0.73 9.67
N VAL A 97 -18.50 -0.23 9.90
CA VAL A 97 -17.42 -0.27 8.91
C VAL A 97 -16.81 -1.66 8.85
N GLN A 98 -16.74 -2.20 7.64
CA GLN A 98 -16.09 -3.49 7.41
C GLN A 98 -14.59 -3.29 7.17
N LYS A 99 -13.79 -4.11 7.84
CA LYS A 99 -12.33 -4.13 7.74
C LYS A 99 -11.80 -5.55 7.63
N ILE A 100 -10.72 -5.72 6.89
CA ILE A 100 -9.98 -6.98 6.92
C ILE A 100 -9.14 -7.02 8.20
N LYS A 101 -9.26 -8.10 8.96
CA LYS A 101 -8.58 -8.27 10.24
C LYS A 101 -7.42 -9.25 10.14
N GLY A 102 -6.37 -8.92 10.86
CA GLY A 102 -5.26 -9.83 11.15
C GLY A 102 -4.07 -9.68 10.20
N LEU A 103 -2.90 -9.51 10.80
CA LEU A 103 -1.62 -9.40 10.07
C LEU A 103 -1.21 -10.75 9.50
N TYR A 104 -1.51 -11.85 10.20
CA TYR A 104 -1.17 -13.23 9.81
C TYR A 104 -2.11 -13.80 8.74
N GLY A 105 -3.27 -13.17 8.53
CA GLY A 105 -4.38 -13.81 7.84
C GLY A 105 -5.02 -14.94 8.65
N ASN A 106 -5.86 -15.74 8.01
CA ASN A 106 -6.52 -16.90 8.62
C ASN A 106 -6.70 -17.99 7.55
N PRO A 107 -6.19 -19.23 7.74
CA PRO A 107 -6.36 -20.31 6.75
C PRO A 107 -7.82 -20.68 6.49
N HIS A 108 -8.71 -20.34 7.41
CA HIS A 108 -10.16 -20.55 7.29
C HIS A 108 -10.92 -19.25 7.05
N GLY A 109 -10.21 -18.16 6.77
CA GLY A 109 -10.80 -16.86 6.50
C GLY A 109 -11.71 -16.87 5.26
N ASN A 110 -12.77 -16.11 5.34
CA ASN A 110 -13.80 -16.05 4.31
C ASN A 110 -13.55 -15.01 3.22
N TYR A 111 -12.43 -14.29 3.30
CA TYR A 111 -12.09 -13.23 2.37
C TYR A 111 -10.68 -13.42 1.81
N TRP A 112 -10.55 -13.39 0.47
CA TRP A 112 -9.25 -13.42 -0.18
C TRP A 112 -8.62 -12.02 -0.10
N CYS A 113 -7.57 -11.88 0.67
CA CYS A 113 -6.84 -10.64 0.89
C CYS A 113 -5.38 -10.95 1.27
N PRO A 114 -4.53 -11.24 0.30
CA PRO A 114 -3.11 -11.50 0.54
C PRO A 114 -2.42 -10.37 1.30
N GLY A 115 -1.36 -10.70 2.01
CA GLY A 115 -0.52 -9.69 2.66
C GLY A 115 0.48 -9.09 1.70
N GLU A 116 0.84 -7.83 1.94
CA GLU A 116 1.98 -7.17 1.33
C GLU A 116 2.97 -6.73 2.39
N ALA A 117 4.25 -7.06 2.16
CA ALA A 117 5.38 -6.62 2.95
C ALA A 117 6.11 -5.53 2.17
N ASP A 118 6.12 -4.35 2.72
CA ASP A 118 6.79 -3.19 2.15
C ASP A 118 8.09 -2.88 2.89
N PHE A 119 9.04 -2.33 2.19
CA PHE A 119 10.27 -1.80 2.74
C PHE A 119 11.01 -0.94 1.71
N THR A 120 11.91 -0.12 2.19
CA THR A 120 12.74 0.74 1.35
C THR A 120 14.04 0.05 0.95
N LEU A 121 14.61 0.39 -0.20
CA LEU A 121 15.95 -0.08 -0.63
C LEU A 121 17.05 0.41 0.32
N ARG A 122 16.81 1.51 1.04
CA ARG A 122 17.70 2.09 2.03
C ARG A 122 17.27 1.76 3.45
N ARG A 123 18.24 1.64 4.37
CA ARG A 123 17.98 1.35 5.79
C ARG A 123 17.16 2.45 6.46
N ASN A 124 16.49 2.11 7.56
CA ASN A 124 15.59 3.02 8.29
C ASN A 124 16.28 4.26 8.89
N ASP A 125 17.60 4.27 9.01
CA ASP A 125 18.40 5.43 9.43
C ASP A 125 18.66 6.44 8.29
N SER A 126 18.22 6.13 7.06
CA SER A 126 18.16 7.06 5.94
C SER A 126 17.11 8.15 6.18
N PHE A 127 17.20 9.24 5.40
CA PHE A 127 16.21 10.31 5.45
C PHE A 127 14.78 9.79 5.23
N GLN A 128 13.88 10.12 6.15
CA GLN A 128 12.48 9.67 6.15
C GLN A 128 12.36 8.14 6.01
N GLY A 129 13.19 7.39 6.75
CA GLY A 129 13.15 5.93 6.74
C GLY A 129 13.54 5.29 5.40
N GLY A 130 14.17 6.05 4.51
CA GLY A 130 14.56 5.58 3.17
C GLY A 130 13.49 5.73 2.09
N TRP A 131 12.31 6.29 2.42
CA TRP A 131 11.24 6.52 1.44
C TRP A 131 11.50 7.72 0.52
N PHE A 132 12.38 8.65 0.92
CA PHE A 132 12.72 9.83 0.14
C PHE A 132 14.22 9.95 -0.07
N TRP A 133 14.60 10.48 -1.23
CA TRP A 133 16.00 10.66 -1.58
C TRP A 133 16.68 11.77 -0.76
N ARG A 134 17.91 11.51 -0.38
CA ARG A 134 18.86 12.50 0.14
C ARG A 134 20.26 12.22 -0.38
N ALA A 135 21.01 13.27 -0.67
CA ALA A 135 22.40 13.15 -1.12
C ALA A 135 23.29 12.49 -0.05
N ASN A 136 24.26 11.71 -0.49
CA ASN A 136 25.28 11.03 0.33
C ASN A 136 24.74 9.89 1.22
N GLU A 137 23.61 9.28 0.89
CA GLU A 137 23.03 8.14 1.61
C GLU A 137 23.15 6.80 0.86
N ASP A 138 23.94 6.73 -0.21
CA ASP A 138 24.12 5.49 -1.01
C ASP A 138 24.75 4.35 -0.19
N HIS A 139 25.52 4.68 0.86
CA HIS A 139 26.08 3.71 1.79
C HIS A 139 25.04 3.03 2.70
N LEU A 140 23.80 3.52 2.71
CA LEU A 140 22.66 2.99 3.46
C LEU A 140 21.82 2.00 2.64
N ILE A 141 22.17 1.76 1.38
CA ILE A 141 21.53 0.74 0.54
C ILE A 141 21.79 -0.66 1.15
N PHE A 142 20.77 -1.49 1.19
CA PHE A 142 20.89 -2.88 1.60
C PHE A 142 21.78 -3.65 0.61
N SER A 143 22.58 -4.55 1.12
CA SER A 143 23.34 -5.48 0.30
C SER A 143 22.43 -6.51 -0.39
N THR A 144 22.92 -7.14 -1.45
CA THR A 144 22.19 -8.20 -2.16
C THR A 144 21.74 -9.33 -1.24
N ASP A 145 22.59 -9.75 -0.29
CA ASP A 145 22.26 -10.82 0.68
C ASP A 145 21.12 -10.40 1.61
N GLU A 146 21.13 -9.14 2.07
CA GLU A 146 20.04 -8.59 2.89
C GLU A 146 18.73 -8.49 2.10
N LEU A 147 18.79 -8.08 0.82
CA LEU A 147 17.62 -8.03 -0.05
C LEU A 147 17.08 -9.43 -0.35
N LEU A 148 17.95 -10.41 -0.54
CA LEU A 148 17.56 -11.81 -0.70
C LEU A 148 16.84 -12.33 0.55
N LEU A 149 17.37 -12.03 1.74
CA LEU A 149 16.73 -12.40 3.01
C LEU A 149 15.32 -11.75 3.12
N LYS A 150 15.16 -10.48 2.72
CA LYS A 150 13.86 -9.81 2.70
C LYS A 150 12.90 -10.47 1.71
N TYR A 151 13.37 -10.89 0.55
CA TYR A 151 12.58 -11.67 -0.41
C TYR A 151 12.13 -13.02 0.20
N GLU A 152 13.02 -13.75 0.83
CA GLU A 152 12.70 -15.02 1.47
C GLU A 152 11.74 -14.85 2.66
N THR A 153 11.84 -13.75 3.40
CA THR A 153 10.99 -13.49 4.56
C THR A 153 9.68 -12.78 4.21
N SER A 154 9.49 -12.34 2.98
CA SER A 154 8.25 -11.78 2.45
C SER A 154 7.58 -12.74 1.45
N VAL A 155 8.08 -12.82 0.23
CA VAL A 155 7.52 -13.69 -0.83
C VAL A 155 7.59 -15.16 -0.43
N GLY A 156 8.71 -15.60 0.16
CA GLY A 156 8.87 -16.96 0.70
C GLY A 156 7.90 -17.29 1.85
N ARG A 157 7.27 -16.27 2.44
CA ARG A 157 6.23 -16.42 3.47
C ARG A 157 4.83 -16.05 2.97
N ASN A 158 4.59 -16.21 1.66
CA ASN A 158 3.26 -16.08 1.06
C ASN A 158 2.70 -14.65 1.08
N THR A 159 3.53 -13.65 0.84
CA THR A 159 3.09 -12.25 0.70
C THR A 159 3.57 -11.64 -0.61
N ASN A 160 2.95 -10.57 -1.04
CA ASN A 160 3.52 -9.66 -2.01
C ASN A 160 4.69 -8.89 -1.39
N MET A 161 5.63 -8.45 -2.20
CA MET A 161 6.76 -7.63 -1.77
C MET A 161 6.73 -6.30 -2.52
N LEU A 162 6.69 -5.20 -1.78
CA LEU A 162 6.83 -3.85 -2.33
C LEU A 162 8.18 -3.27 -1.90
N LEU A 163 9.01 -2.96 -2.90
CA LEU A 163 10.32 -2.34 -2.68
C LEU A 163 10.25 -0.85 -3.04
N GLY A 164 10.41 0.01 -2.05
CA GLY A 164 10.48 1.46 -2.23
C GLY A 164 11.81 1.90 -2.82
N LEU A 165 11.78 2.42 -4.05
CA LEU A 165 12.91 3.09 -4.69
C LEU A 165 12.76 4.60 -4.58
N VAL A 166 13.86 5.29 -4.36
CA VAL A 166 13.86 6.75 -4.30
C VAL A 166 14.10 7.38 -5.68
N ILE A 167 13.59 8.59 -5.84
CA ILE A 167 13.83 9.42 -7.03
C ILE A 167 14.65 10.64 -6.60
N ASP A 168 15.75 10.90 -7.30
CA ASP A 168 16.63 12.03 -7.01
C ASP A 168 16.01 13.38 -7.43
N LYS A 169 16.72 14.47 -7.15
CA LYS A 169 16.29 15.84 -7.50
C LYS A 169 16.14 16.09 -9.02
N ASN A 170 16.63 15.20 -9.87
CA ASN A 170 16.53 15.29 -11.32
C ASN A 170 15.37 14.45 -11.88
N GLY A 171 14.62 13.77 -11.01
CA GLY A 171 13.53 12.86 -11.39
C GLY A 171 14.01 11.48 -11.87
N LEU A 172 15.22 11.08 -11.51
CA LEU A 172 15.82 9.81 -11.92
C LEU A 172 16.05 8.90 -10.71
N VAL A 173 15.99 7.59 -10.94
CA VAL A 173 16.47 6.61 -9.98
C VAL A 173 17.99 6.75 -9.89
N PRO A 174 18.59 6.88 -8.69
CA PRO A 174 20.04 7.02 -8.56
C PRO A 174 20.81 5.82 -9.13
N ASP A 175 21.97 6.05 -9.72
CA ASP A 175 22.82 4.99 -10.29
C ASP A 175 23.20 3.91 -9.25
N ALA A 176 23.29 4.29 -7.99
CA ALA A 176 23.59 3.36 -6.90
C ALA A 176 22.45 2.37 -6.62
N ASP A 177 21.21 2.77 -6.91
CA ASP A 177 20.01 1.94 -6.72
C ASP A 177 19.79 0.95 -7.88
N VAL A 178 20.49 1.16 -9.02
CA VAL A 178 20.35 0.34 -10.23
C VAL A 178 21.40 -0.78 -10.29
N LYS A 179 22.46 -0.70 -9.50
CA LYS A 179 23.58 -1.65 -9.46
C LYS A 179 23.31 -2.84 -8.55
#